data_783be67f02a10a5a33dcd12c85a5bd5a
#
_entry.id   783be67f02a10a5a33dcd12c85a5bd5a
#
_cell.length_a   1.000
_cell.length_b   1.000
_cell.length_c   1.000
_cell.angle_alpha   90.00
_cell.angle_beta   90.00
_cell.angle_gamma   90.00
#
_symmetry.space_group_name_H-M   'P 1'
#
loop_
_entity.id
_entity.type
_entity.pdbx_description
1 polymer ?
#
loop_
_entity_poly.entity_id
_entity_poly.type
_entity_poly.pdbx_seq_one_letter_code
_entity_poly.pdbx_strand_id
1 'polypeptide(L)'
;IIVTHKKSKFSKTRVVGTYRLLKQSVAEKKSGFYSCDEFNLDNLLNSGVYDNMLELSRSCISYKFRNKNVLKLMWKEIYNYIKRNNIDALFGTASFLSTNINKIEDQLIYLNNYHKMSGNITVSALPKCRLNIDYQKNINVNIKLISKLPTLIKAYIKFNASIGKGAVIDNKFKTTDVFVFLPIEKINKEYVNKILD
;
A
#
# COMPACT_ATOMS: atom_id res chain seq x y z
N ILE A 1 5.58 13.38 1.34
CA ILE A 1 5.61 13.59 2.81
C ILE A 1 7.01 13.26 3.32
N ILE A 2 7.53 14.10 4.19
CA ILE A 2 8.82 13.91 4.85
C ILE A 2 8.60 14.10 6.36
N VAL A 3 9.05 13.13 7.15
CA VAL A 3 9.10 13.26 8.62
C VAL A 3 10.53 13.50 9.04
N THR A 4 10.73 14.56 9.79
CA THR A 4 12.05 14.95 10.30
C THR A 4 12.12 14.79 11.82
N HIS A 5 13.31 14.51 12.30
CA HIS A 5 13.62 14.45 13.72
C HIS A 5 14.76 15.42 14.07
N LYS A 6 14.58 16.14 15.15
CA LYS A 6 15.59 17.03 15.71
C LYS A 6 15.80 16.69 17.19
N LYS A 7 17.02 16.30 17.55
CA LYS A 7 17.33 15.84 18.90
C LYS A 7 17.29 16.97 19.94
N SER A 8 17.69 18.17 19.53
CA SER A 8 17.66 19.39 20.35
C SER A 8 17.53 20.60 19.45
N LYS A 9 17.24 21.79 20.01
CA LYS A 9 17.11 23.05 19.26
C LYS A 9 18.35 23.34 18.40
N PHE A 10 19.52 22.92 18.83
CA PHE A 10 20.82 23.16 18.17
C PHE A 10 21.31 21.98 17.31
N SER A 11 20.63 20.83 17.32
CA SER A 11 21.06 19.67 16.54
C SER A 11 20.61 19.77 15.08
N LYS A 12 21.35 19.09 14.16
CA LYS A 12 20.96 18.96 12.75
C LYS A 12 19.64 18.19 12.62
N THR A 13 18.76 18.69 11.78
CA THR A 13 17.53 17.99 11.39
C THR A 13 17.87 16.77 10.54
N ARG A 14 17.24 15.61 10.83
CA ARG A 14 17.43 14.37 10.08
C ARG A 14 16.09 13.91 9.52
N VAL A 15 16.06 13.50 8.27
CA VAL A 15 14.90 12.80 7.69
C VAL A 15 14.83 11.40 8.27
N VAL A 16 13.70 11.04 8.86
CA VAL A 16 13.47 9.75 9.53
C VAL A 16 12.33 8.96 8.93
N GLY A 17 11.49 9.57 8.12
CA GLY A 17 10.42 8.93 7.38
C GLY A 17 10.08 9.66 6.10
N THR A 18 9.71 8.91 5.06
CA THR A 18 9.27 9.45 3.77
C THR A 18 8.09 8.66 3.24
N TYR A 19 7.20 9.34 2.51
CA TYR A 19 6.13 8.74 1.71
C TYR A 19 5.94 9.59 0.45
N ARG A 20 6.04 8.99 -0.74
CA ARG A 20 5.77 9.67 -2.00
C ARG A 20 4.27 9.63 -2.28
N LEU A 21 3.71 10.77 -2.62
CA LEU A 21 2.33 10.92 -3.09
C LEU A 21 2.38 11.41 -4.55
N LEU A 22 1.69 10.70 -5.44
CA LEU A 22 1.61 11.06 -6.85
C LEU A 22 0.14 11.17 -7.26
N LYS A 23 -0.32 12.38 -7.54
CA LYS A 23 -1.69 12.63 -8.03
C LYS A 23 -1.86 12.13 -9.45
N GLN A 24 -3.04 11.67 -9.79
CA GLN A 24 -3.42 11.24 -11.13
C GLN A 24 -3.13 12.32 -12.17
N SER A 25 -3.55 13.56 -11.95
CA SER A 25 -3.33 14.68 -12.86
C SER A 25 -1.85 15.03 -13.10
N VAL A 26 -0.94 14.57 -12.23
CA VAL A 26 0.51 14.70 -12.40
C VAL A 26 1.07 13.49 -13.14
N ALA A 27 0.60 12.27 -12.80
CA ALA A 27 1.02 11.03 -13.47
C ALA A 27 0.70 11.06 -14.97
N GLU A 28 -0.51 11.48 -15.33
CA GLU A 28 -0.96 11.60 -16.73
C GLU A 28 -0.08 12.54 -17.58
N LYS A 29 0.48 13.58 -16.98
CA LYS A 29 1.38 14.55 -17.66
C LYS A 29 2.84 14.10 -17.70
N LYS A 30 3.16 12.96 -17.08
CA LYS A 30 4.53 12.47 -16.92
C LYS A 30 4.63 11.02 -17.41
N SER A 31 5.41 10.18 -16.73
CA SER A 31 5.68 8.78 -17.06
C SER A 31 4.62 7.80 -16.52
N GLY A 32 3.47 8.27 -16.08
CA GLY A 32 2.44 7.43 -15.48
C GLY A 32 2.69 7.10 -14.01
N PHE A 33 1.96 6.12 -13.52
CA PHE A 33 2.09 5.62 -12.15
C PHE A 33 3.17 4.55 -12.04
N TYR A 34 3.86 4.51 -10.93
CA TYR A 34 4.88 3.50 -10.65
C TYR A 34 4.31 2.07 -10.66
N SER A 35 3.08 1.91 -10.13
CA SER A 35 2.41 0.61 -10.08
C SER A 35 2.11 0.00 -11.46
N CYS A 36 2.09 0.81 -12.54
CA CYS A 36 1.89 0.32 -13.92
C CYS A 36 3.05 -0.56 -14.42
N ASP A 37 4.23 -0.49 -13.82
CA ASP A 37 5.36 -1.37 -14.18
C ASP A 37 5.09 -2.83 -13.80
N GLU A 38 4.22 -3.07 -12.82
CA GLU A 38 3.96 -4.36 -12.16
C GLU A 38 2.52 -4.84 -12.30
N PHE A 39 1.56 -3.91 -12.40
CA PHE A 39 0.14 -4.22 -12.41
C PHE A 39 -0.57 -3.54 -13.58
N ASN A 40 -1.56 -4.23 -14.15
CA ASN A 40 -2.47 -3.65 -15.12
C ASN A 40 -3.52 -2.82 -14.37
N LEU A 41 -3.47 -1.50 -14.56
CA LEU A 41 -4.37 -0.52 -13.96
C LEU A 41 -5.45 -0.04 -14.92
N ASP A 42 -5.49 -0.50 -16.18
CA ASP A 42 -6.38 0.03 -17.23
C ASP A 42 -7.85 0.04 -16.80
N ASN A 43 -8.32 -1.07 -16.19
CA ASN A 43 -9.70 -1.15 -15.73
C ASN A 43 -10.00 -0.16 -14.59
N LEU A 44 -9.04 0.12 -13.70
CA LEU A 44 -9.20 1.11 -12.64
C LEU A 44 -9.18 2.53 -13.21
N LEU A 45 -8.18 2.85 -14.04
CA LEU A 45 -7.97 4.20 -14.58
C LEU A 45 -9.07 4.64 -15.54
N ASN A 46 -9.64 3.69 -16.31
CA ASN A 46 -10.69 3.94 -17.29
C ASN A 46 -12.11 3.67 -16.76
N SER A 47 -12.25 3.40 -15.45
CA SER A 47 -13.55 3.05 -14.85
C SER A 47 -14.55 4.21 -14.84
N GLY A 48 -14.08 5.45 -14.85
CA GLY A 48 -14.89 6.65 -14.67
C GLY A 48 -15.53 6.78 -13.28
N VAL A 49 -15.11 5.94 -12.31
CA VAL A 49 -15.64 5.94 -10.94
C VAL A 49 -14.81 6.83 -10.02
N TYR A 50 -13.50 6.93 -10.28
CA TYR A 50 -12.56 7.71 -9.48
C TYR A 50 -11.79 8.67 -10.39
N ASP A 51 -12.00 9.98 -10.20
CA ASP A 51 -11.40 11.01 -11.06
C ASP A 51 -10.15 11.66 -10.45
N ASN A 52 -9.93 11.46 -9.15
CA ASN A 52 -8.83 12.11 -8.44
C ASN A 52 -8.09 11.11 -7.52
N MET A 53 -7.39 10.18 -8.14
CA MET A 53 -6.66 9.15 -7.43
C MET A 53 -5.25 9.59 -7.01
N LEU A 54 -4.77 8.97 -5.93
CA LEU A 54 -3.44 9.23 -5.38
C LEU A 54 -2.66 7.93 -5.22
N GLU A 55 -1.54 7.81 -5.95
CA GLU A 55 -0.61 6.71 -5.73
C GLU A 55 0.28 6.97 -4.51
N LEU A 56 0.35 6.00 -3.62
CA LEU A 56 1.22 5.95 -2.47
C LEU A 56 2.40 5.02 -2.74
N SER A 57 3.62 5.54 -2.68
CA SER A 57 4.82 4.78 -2.97
C SER A 57 6.01 5.23 -2.11
N ARG A 58 7.10 4.49 -2.15
CA ARG A 58 8.37 4.83 -1.49
C ARG A 58 8.19 5.10 0.01
N SER A 59 7.35 4.32 0.69
CA SER A 59 7.25 4.36 2.15
C SER A 59 8.54 3.85 2.77
N CYS A 60 9.21 4.71 3.51
CA CYS A 60 10.46 4.35 4.19
C CYS A 60 10.53 5.00 5.56
N ILE A 61 10.92 4.21 6.56
CA ILE A 61 11.18 4.70 7.93
C ILE A 61 12.56 4.22 8.36
N SER A 62 13.39 5.15 8.80
CA SER A 62 14.71 4.86 9.36
C SER A 62 14.61 3.81 10.47
N TYR A 63 15.49 2.80 10.44
CA TYR A 63 15.45 1.65 11.34
C TYR A 63 15.30 2.04 12.82
N LYS A 64 16.04 3.02 13.27
CA LYS A 64 16.01 3.52 14.67
C LYS A 64 14.66 4.16 15.07
N PHE A 65 13.77 4.41 14.11
CA PHE A 65 12.48 5.08 14.31
C PHE A 65 11.27 4.20 13.95
N ARG A 66 11.48 2.92 13.57
CA ARG A 66 10.38 2.01 13.17
C ARG A 66 9.42 1.66 14.29
N ASN A 67 9.86 1.72 15.54
CA ASN A 67 9.03 1.50 16.73
C ASN A 67 8.45 2.82 17.30
N LYS A 68 8.64 3.94 16.63
CA LYS A 68 8.09 5.25 17.00
C LYS A 68 6.82 5.53 16.19
N ASN A 69 6.11 6.61 16.56
CA ASN A 69 4.87 7.00 15.89
C ASN A 69 5.08 7.64 14.49
N VAL A 70 6.21 7.36 13.81
CA VAL A 70 6.53 7.95 12.50
C VAL A 70 5.51 7.54 11.45
N LEU A 71 5.13 6.25 11.41
CA LEU A 71 4.10 5.77 10.48
C LEU A 71 2.75 6.43 10.76
N LYS A 72 2.38 6.58 12.04
CA LYS A 72 1.16 7.27 12.46
C LYS A 72 1.16 8.74 11.99
N LEU A 73 2.26 9.45 12.17
CA LEU A 73 2.42 10.83 11.69
C LEU A 73 2.30 10.92 10.16
N MET A 74 2.90 10.00 9.42
CA MET A 74 2.77 9.96 7.96
C MET A 74 1.31 9.74 7.54
N TRP A 75 0.58 8.81 8.16
CA TRP A 75 -0.83 8.57 7.87
C TRP A 75 -1.72 9.76 8.24
N LYS A 76 -1.43 10.44 9.35
CA LYS A 76 -2.13 11.67 9.72
C LYS A 76 -1.98 12.74 8.62
N GLU A 77 -0.79 12.94 8.10
CA GLU A 77 -0.55 13.91 7.03
C GLU A 77 -1.09 13.44 5.66
N ILE A 78 -1.08 12.13 5.36
CA ILE A 78 -1.76 11.58 4.18
C ILE A 78 -3.26 11.90 4.25
N TYR A 79 -3.90 11.69 5.40
CA TYR A 79 -5.32 11.98 5.58
C TYR A 79 -5.64 13.48 5.42
N ASN A 80 -4.80 14.36 5.96
CA ASN A 80 -4.92 15.81 5.75
C ASN A 80 -4.78 16.16 4.25
N TYR A 81 -3.85 15.50 3.57
CA TYR A 81 -3.65 15.69 2.13
C TYR A 81 -4.87 15.25 1.31
N ILE A 82 -5.46 14.09 1.63
CA ILE A 82 -6.68 13.57 1.02
C ILE A 82 -7.79 14.62 1.10
N LYS A 83 -8.05 15.15 2.30
CA LYS A 83 -9.09 16.16 2.52
C LYS A 83 -8.84 17.46 1.75
N ARG A 84 -7.62 17.98 1.82
CA ARG A 84 -7.24 19.24 1.15
C ARG A 84 -7.29 19.17 -0.37
N ASN A 85 -7.15 17.99 -0.94
CA ASN A 85 -7.09 17.78 -2.38
C ASN A 85 -8.28 17.00 -2.95
N ASN A 86 -9.32 16.71 -2.17
CA ASN A 86 -10.52 15.95 -2.58
C ASN A 86 -10.15 14.64 -3.28
N ILE A 87 -9.25 13.85 -2.68
CA ILE A 87 -8.83 12.56 -3.23
C ILE A 87 -9.95 11.54 -3.05
N ASP A 88 -10.28 10.80 -4.11
CA ASP A 88 -11.36 9.81 -4.14
C ASP A 88 -10.88 8.43 -3.74
N ALA A 89 -9.67 8.06 -4.16
CA ALA A 89 -9.10 6.76 -3.85
C ALA A 89 -7.56 6.83 -3.71
N LEU A 90 -7.05 5.95 -2.85
CA LEU A 90 -5.62 5.68 -2.72
C LEU A 90 -5.29 4.33 -3.33
N PHE A 91 -4.12 4.22 -3.93
CA PHE A 91 -3.58 2.93 -4.36
C PHE A 91 -2.05 2.93 -4.36
N GLY A 92 -1.47 1.75 -4.56
CA GLY A 92 -0.03 1.59 -4.66
C GLY A 92 0.39 0.14 -4.44
N THR A 93 1.68 -0.09 -4.40
CA THR A 93 2.26 -1.39 -4.09
C THR A 93 2.70 -1.47 -2.64
N ALA A 94 2.49 -2.62 -2.01
CA ALA A 94 2.95 -2.91 -0.66
C ALA A 94 3.72 -4.24 -0.65
N SER A 95 4.85 -4.26 0.05
CA SER A 95 5.87 -5.28 -0.11
C SER A 95 5.98 -6.22 1.08
N PHE A 96 6.16 -7.51 0.78
CA PHE A 96 6.81 -8.48 1.66
C PHE A 96 8.32 -8.40 1.45
N LEU A 97 9.09 -8.35 2.52
CA LEU A 97 10.57 -8.30 2.47
C LEU A 97 11.16 -9.70 2.22
N SER A 98 10.66 -10.38 1.21
CA SER A 98 11.09 -11.72 0.80
C SER A 98 10.71 -11.98 -0.64
N THR A 99 11.57 -12.66 -1.37
CA THR A 99 11.30 -13.28 -2.68
C THR A 99 11.10 -14.80 -2.56
N ASN A 100 11.28 -15.36 -1.36
CA ASN A 100 11.04 -16.77 -1.11
C ASN A 100 9.56 -17.01 -0.87
N ILE A 101 8.88 -17.53 -1.89
CA ILE A 101 7.43 -17.77 -1.91
C ILE A 101 7.00 -18.71 -0.78
N ASN A 102 7.76 -19.76 -0.51
CA ASN A 102 7.40 -20.73 0.54
C ASN A 102 7.25 -20.10 1.93
N LYS A 103 7.85 -18.94 2.16
CA LYS A 103 7.75 -18.22 3.45
C LYS A 103 6.53 -17.32 3.56
N ILE A 104 5.91 -16.94 2.43
CA ILE A 104 4.87 -15.92 2.36
C ILE A 104 3.62 -16.37 1.58
N GLU A 105 3.62 -17.59 1.01
CA GLU A 105 2.53 -18.09 0.17
C GLU A 105 1.18 -18.06 0.89
N ASP A 106 1.10 -18.56 2.12
CA ASP A 106 -0.14 -18.57 2.89
C ASP A 106 -0.69 -17.15 3.15
N GLN A 107 0.22 -16.17 3.37
CA GLN A 107 -0.19 -14.77 3.54
C GLN A 107 -0.71 -14.18 2.23
N LEU A 108 -0.12 -14.52 1.08
CA LEU A 108 -0.57 -14.08 -0.24
C LEU A 108 -1.94 -14.68 -0.58
N ILE A 109 -2.14 -15.97 -0.28
CA ILE A 109 -3.44 -16.66 -0.43
C ILE A 109 -4.48 -15.98 0.47
N TYR A 110 -4.14 -15.72 1.75
CA TYR A 110 -5.03 -15.02 2.68
C TYR A 110 -5.46 -13.66 2.14
N LEU A 111 -4.52 -12.83 1.69
CA LEU A 111 -4.83 -11.51 1.15
C LEU A 111 -5.73 -11.59 -0.08
N ASN A 112 -5.42 -12.50 -1.02
CA ASN A 112 -6.22 -12.67 -2.23
C ASN A 112 -7.64 -13.17 -1.93
N ASN A 113 -7.83 -14.04 -0.94
CA ASN A 113 -9.13 -14.67 -0.70
C ASN A 113 -10.04 -13.83 0.21
N TYR A 114 -9.46 -13.12 1.18
CA TYR A 114 -10.23 -12.40 2.20
C TYR A 114 -10.25 -10.88 2.01
N HIS A 115 -9.34 -10.34 1.19
CA HIS A 115 -9.22 -8.89 0.96
C HIS A 115 -9.19 -8.52 -0.52
N LYS A 116 -9.60 -9.40 -1.42
CA LYS A 116 -9.61 -9.12 -2.87
C LYS A 116 -10.49 -7.93 -3.23
N MET A 117 -10.07 -7.20 -4.26
CA MET A 117 -10.94 -6.23 -4.92
C MET A 117 -12.20 -6.93 -5.42
N SER A 118 -13.34 -6.29 -5.26
CA SER A 118 -14.66 -6.81 -5.64
C SER A 118 -15.40 -5.80 -6.52
N GLY A 119 -16.35 -6.29 -7.33
CA GLY A 119 -17.10 -5.49 -8.28
C GLY A 119 -16.44 -5.42 -9.67
N ASN A 120 -16.81 -4.40 -10.44
CA ASN A 120 -16.39 -4.26 -11.85
C ASN A 120 -14.98 -3.69 -12.00
N ILE A 121 -14.41 -3.12 -10.92
CA ILE A 121 -13.07 -2.56 -10.95
C ILE A 121 -12.08 -3.61 -10.44
N THR A 122 -11.14 -3.99 -11.29
CA THR A 122 -10.14 -4.99 -10.98
C THR A 122 -8.74 -4.51 -11.39
N VAL A 123 -7.75 -4.88 -10.61
CA VAL A 123 -6.33 -4.69 -10.93
C VAL A 123 -5.65 -6.04 -10.79
N SER A 124 -4.80 -6.40 -11.73
CA SER A 124 -4.09 -7.68 -11.73
C SER A 124 -2.61 -7.52 -12.03
N ALA A 125 -1.80 -8.39 -11.43
CA ALA A 125 -0.37 -8.48 -11.73
C ALA A 125 -0.13 -8.73 -13.23
N LEU A 126 0.83 -8.01 -13.81
CA LEU A 126 1.21 -8.17 -15.21
C LEU A 126 1.79 -9.57 -15.45
N PRO A 127 1.44 -10.25 -16.56
CA PRO A 127 1.91 -11.61 -16.85
C PRO A 127 3.43 -11.77 -16.78
N LYS A 128 4.18 -10.75 -17.19
CA LYS A 128 5.66 -10.77 -17.26
C LYS A 128 6.35 -10.91 -15.88
N CYS A 129 5.68 -10.56 -14.79
CA CYS A 129 6.27 -10.55 -13.44
C CYS A 129 5.39 -11.23 -12.38
N ARG A 130 4.19 -11.72 -12.78
CA ARG A 130 3.23 -12.37 -11.90
C ARG A 130 3.78 -13.67 -11.34
N LEU A 131 3.62 -13.87 -10.05
CA LEU A 131 3.88 -15.14 -9.39
C LEU A 131 2.83 -16.17 -9.73
N ASN A 132 3.27 -17.41 -9.94
CA ASN A 132 2.38 -18.56 -10.06
C ASN A 132 2.09 -19.11 -8.66
N ILE A 133 0.89 -18.81 -8.15
CA ILE A 133 0.41 -19.24 -6.82
C ILE A 133 -0.94 -19.92 -7.00
N ASP A 134 -1.12 -21.06 -6.36
CA ASP A 134 -2.41 -21.72 -6.26
C ASP A 134 -3.27 -21.05 -5.16
N TYR A 135 -4.08 -20.09 -5.55
CA TYR A 135 -4.99 -19.38 -4.64
C TYR A 135 -6.19 -20.23 -4.17
N GLN A 136 -6.37 -21.45 -4.70
CA GLN A 136 -7.40 -22.40 -4.23
C GLN A 136 -6.88 -23.29 -3.09
N LYS A 137 -5.59 -23.30 -2.83
CA LYS A 137 -4.97 -24.05 -1.75
C LYS A 137 -5.61 -23.71 -0.40
N ASN A 138 -5.99 -24.73 0.34
CA ASN A 138 -6.50 -24.55 1.70
C ASN A 138 -5.39 -24.08 2.63
N ILE A 139 -5.65 -23.01 3.35
CA ILE A 139 -4.74 -22.43 4.36
C ILE A 139 -5.43 -22.38 5.72
N ASN A 140 -4.66 -22.56 6.78
CA ASN A 140 -5.16 -22.37 8.14
C ASN A 140 -5.06 -20.88 8.54
N VAL A 141 -6.20 -20.18 8.44
CA VAL A 141 -6.28 -18.75 8.81
C VAL A 141 -6.38 -18.62 10.32
N ASN A 142 -5.34 -18.12 10.93
CA ASN A 142 -5.25 -17.88 12.37
C ASN A 142 -4.48 -16.61 12.71
N ILE A 143 -4.49 -16.22 13.97
CA ILE A 143 -3.81 -15.02 14.46
C ILE A 143 -2.31 -15.03 14.12
N LYS A 144 -1.67 -16.20 14.14
CA LYS A 144 -0.24 -16.35 13.83
C LYS A 144 0.06 -16.01 12.35
N LEU A 145 -0.82 -16.44 11.43
CA LEU A 145 -0.72 -16.10 10.01
C LEU A 145 -0.83 -14.57 9.80
N ILE A 146 -1.88 -13.97 10.35
CA ILE A 146 -2.16 -12.53 10.23
C ILE A 146 -1.05 -11.71 10.88
N SER A 147 -0.51 -12.15 12.00
CA SER A 147 0.59 -11.44 12.70
C SER A 147 1.87 -11.34 11.87
N LYS A 148 2.10 -12.29 10.96
CA LYS A 148 3.26 -12.31 10.06
C LYS A 148 3.15 -11.37 8.85
N LEU A 149 1.96 -10.80 8.58
CA LEU A 149 1.83 -9.79 7.52
C LEU A 149 2.73 -8.58 7.81
N PRO A 150 3.35 -7.98 6.78
CA PRO A 150 4.09 -6.73 6.92
C PRO A 150 3.26 -5.63 7.58
N THR A 151 3.90 -4.79 8.38
CA THR A 151 3.23 -3.74 9.16
C THR A 151 2.42 -2.79 8.27
N LEU A 152 2.94 -2.44 7.10
CA LEU A 152 2.25 -1.55 6.17
C LEU A 152 1.00 -2.22 5.58
N ILE A 153 1.10 -3.49 5.18
CA ILE A 153 -0.05 -4.26 4.66
C ILE A 153 -1.13 -4.37 5.75
N LYS A 154 -0.75 -4.67 6.99
CA LYS A 154 -1.70 -4.68 8.13
C LYS A 154 -2.39 -3.33 8.33
N ALA A 155 -1.67 -2.23 8.15
CA ALA A 155 -2.26 -0.89 8.25
C ALA A 155 -3.29 -0.67 7.14
N TYR A 156 -2.99 -1.00 5.90
CA TYR A 156 -3.94 -0.91 4.79
C TYR A 156 -5.21 -1.74 5.01
N ILE A 157 -5.05 -3.00 5.46
CA ILE A 157 -6.20 -3.86 5.79
C ILE A 157 -7.07 -3.22 6.89
N LYS A 158 -6.46 -2.64 7.92
CA LYS A 158 -7.20 -1.93 8.99
C LYS A 158 -7.94 -0.69 8.48
N PHE A 159 -7.44 -0.04 7.45
CA PHE A 159 -8.16 1.03 6.75
C PHE A 159 -9.29 0.52 5.85
N ASN A 160 -9.48 -0.79 5.72
CA ASN A 160 -10.43 -1.45 4.82
C ASN A 160 -10.00 -1.40 3.34
N ALA A 161 -8.70 -1.43 3.08
CA ALA A 161 -8.18 -1.55 1.72
C ALA A 161 -8.40 -2.95 1.15
N SER A 162 -8.58 -3.02 -0.16
CA SER A 162 -8.63 -4.26 -0.93
C SER A 162 -7.32 -4.51 -1.68
N ILE A 163 -7.13 -5.77 -2.10
CA ILE A 163 -5.91 -6.27 -2.73
C ILE A 163 -6.22 -6.66 -4.18
N GLY A 164 -5.39 -6.24 -5.11
CA GLY A 164 -5.44 -6.63 -6.52
C GLY A 164 -5.11 -8.11 -6.72
N LYS A 165 -5.47 -8.64 -7.87
CA LYS A 165 -5.28 -10.06 -8.21
C LYS A 165 -3.81 -10.37 -8.50
N GLY A 166 -3.25 -11.31 -7.77
CA GLY A 166 -1.88 -11.78 -7.95
C GLY A 166 -0.84 -10.92 -7.20
N ALA A 167 0.38 -11.44 -7.19
CA ALA A 167 1.55 -10.78 -6.62
C ALA A 167 2.71 -10.84 -7.61
N VAL A 168 3.68 -9.95 -7.46
CA VAL A 168 4.85 -9.85 -8.33
C VAL A 168 6.15 -9.91 -7.55
N ILE A 169 7.24 -10.35 -8.19
CA ILE A 169 8.59 -10.22 -7.61
C ILE A 169 9.23 -8.95 -8.15
N ASP A 170 9.57 -8.05 -7.26
CA ASP A 170 10.49 -6.95 -7.57
C ASP A 170 11.93 -7.40 -7.33
N ASN A 171 12.61 -7.74 -8.41
CA ASN A 171 14.00 -8.17 -8.37
C ASN A 171 14.96 -7.06 -7.94
N LYS A 172 14.60 -5.81 -8.17
CA LYS A 172 15.42 -4.63 -7.84
C LYS A 172 15.46 -4.38 -6.34
N PHE A 173 14.31 -4.49 -5.68
CA PHE A 173 14.22 -4.33 -4.21
C PHE A 173 14.23 -5.66 -3.46
N LYS A 174 14.23 -6.81 -4.17
CA LYS A 174 14.17 -8.17 -3.59
C LYS A 174 12.96 -8.34 -2.68
N THR A 175 11.81 -7.89 -3.15
CA THR A 175 10.51 -7.96 -2.47
C THR A 175 9.51 -8.76 -3.28
N THR A 176 8.42 -9.14 -2.62
CA THR A 176 7.20 -9.59 -3.29
C THR A 176 6.12 -8.56 -3.03
N ASP A 177 5.56 -8.01 -4.08
CA ASP A 177 4.65 -6.88 -4.01
C ASP A 177 3.22 -7.29 -4.33
N VAL A 178 2.28 -6.70 -3.60
CA VAL A 178 0.84 -6.80 -3.83
C VAL A 178 0.29 -5.40 -4.11
N PHE A 179 -0.70 -5.32 -4.99
CA PHE A 179 -1.41 -4.08 -5.23
C PHE A 179 -2.43 -3.83 -4.14
N VAL A 180 -2.47 -2.62 -3.63
CA VAL A 180 -3.40 -2.17 -2.60
C VAL A 180 -4.28 -1.06 -3.16
N PHE A 181 -5.59 -1.14 -2.92
CA PHE A 181 -6.58 -0.17 -3.34
C PHE A 181 -7.50 0.22 -2.17
N LEU A 182 -7.66 1.52 -1.95
CA LEU A 182 -8.46 2.07 -0.85
C LEU A 182 -9.33 3.23 -1.34
N PRO A 183 -10.59 2.99 -1.72
CA PRO A 183 -11.57 4.05 -1.92
C PRO A 183 -11.81 4.81 -0.63
N ILE A 184 -11.81 6.15 -0.68
CA ILE A 184 -11.96 6.96 0.53
C ILE A 184 -13.35 6.83 1.15
N GLU A 185 -14.38 6.61 0.36
CA GLU A 185 -15.75 6.31 0.80
C GLU A 185 -15.84 5.04 1.67
N LYS A 186 -14.95 4.05 1.44
CA LYS A 186 -14.91 2.76 2.16
C LYS A 186 -13.95 2.75 3.33
N ILE A 187 -13.27 3.86 3.60
CA ILE A 187 -12.25 3.91 4.65
C ILE A 187 -12.86 3.62 6.04
N ASN A 188 -12.17 2.82 6.83
CA ASN A 188 -12.58 2.55 8.22
C ASN A 188 -12.38 3.82 9.08
N LYS A 189 -13.48 4.54 9.32
CA LYS A 189 -13.49 5.80 10.07
C LYS A 189 -13.03 5.66 11.52
N GLU A 190 -13.36 4.54 12.17
CA GLU A 190 -12.91 4.27 13.55
C GLU A 190 -11.39 4.16 13.63
N TYR A 191 -10.79 3.46 12.64
CA TYR A 191 -9.35 3.32 12.59
C TYR A 191 -8.66 4.63 12.24
N VAL A 192 -9.27 5.44 11.37
CA VAL A 192 -8.79 6.81 11.08
C VAL A 192 -8.77 7.65 12.34
N ASN A 193 -9.86 7.67 13.13
CA ASN A 193 -9.92 8.44 14.38
C ASN A 193 -8.80 8.04 15.36
N LYS A 194 -8.55 6.73 15.55
CA LYS A 194 -7.43 6.24 16.36
C LYS A 194 -6.03 6.69 15.90
N ILE A 195 -5.92 7.11 14.63
CA ILE A 195 -4.66 7.64 14.09
C ILE A 195 -4.59 9.16 14.25
N LEU A 196 -5.74 9.85 14.19
CA LEU A 196 -5.80 11.30 14.32
C LEU A 196 -5.61 11.78 15.76
N ASP A 197 -6.07 10.98 16.73
CA ASP A 197 -5.84 11.18 18.16
C ASP A 197 -4.36 10.93 18.54
#